data_9aef5c3f3970cdd4599f0d01338dbaf0
#
_entry.id   9aef5c3f3970cdd4599f0d01338dbaf0
#
_cell.length_a   1.000
_cell.length_b   1.000
_cell.length_c   1.000
_cell.angle_alpha   90.00
_cell.angle_beta   90.00
_cell.angle_gamma   90.00
#
_symmetry.space_group_name_H-M   'P 1'
#
loop_
_entity.id
_entity.type
_entity.pdbx_description
1 polymer ?
#
loop_
_entity_poly.entity_id
_entity_poly.type
_entity_poly.pdbx_seq_one_letter_code
_entity_poly.pdbx_strand_id
1 'polypeptide(L)'
;QRACANYIFFVNNIASDGVTAHAVLTPSHRYVLPGGSTWFSVKGADASYASADAPTDLSYTVNDELGTVSGQTFTAGSKTGRATITGSNGAVSGSMNVCITTGVDSIALQSGGKALSSISVKPGQSINVDALAYHLGHTMGAVDSCFKWSVSGDVGAVNADGVFTAGSRMASGTLICSYGSVSKSISVNVGMGDAQSAHTVADFESGLNNLTASDGVTLSRVTDYTSVARGTGSLKAMWNGTGTDGFTISVPAADASSMKYLTLWAHSRNTAGTLTAVFADA
;
A
#
# COMPACT_ATOMS: atom_id res chain seq x y z
N GLN A 1 33.16 -1.24 -4.40
CA GLN A 1 31.93 -0.93 -5.14
C GLN A 1 32.25 0.11 -6.23
N ARG A 2 32.09 -0.23 -7.51
CA ARG A 2 32.22 0.75 -8.58
C ARG A 2 30.86 1.48 -8.71
N ALA A 3 30.88 2.80 -8.59
CA ALA A 3 29.67 3.60 -8.69
C ALA A 3 29.04 3.46 -10.10
N CYS A 4 27.74 3.17 -10.14
CA CYS A 4 26.94 3.25 -11.37
C CYS A 4 26.57 4.71 -11.63
N ALA A 5 27.49 5.51 -12.13
CA ALA A 5 27.25 6.90 -12.43
C ALA A 5 27.31 7.15 -13.95
N ASN A 6 26.29 7.82 -14.46
CA ASN A 6 26.30 8.41 -15.79
C ASN A 6 26.57 9.90 -15.62
N TYR A 7 27.71 10.39 -16.12
CA TYR A 7 28.02 11.82 -16.14
C TYR A 7 27.88 12.32 -17.56
N ILE A 8 26.97 13.24 -17.79
CA ILE A 8 26.86 13.98 -19.02
C ILE A 8 27.16 15.45 -18.68
N PHE A 9 28.24 15.98 -19.20
CA PHE A 9 28.55 17.40 -19.08
C PHE A 9 27.99 18.11 -20.28
N PHE A 10 27.01 19.00 -20.07
CA PHE A 10 26.57 19.94 -21.10
C PHE A 10 27.43 21.17 -21.03
N VAL A 11 28.10 21.50 -22.14
CA VAL A 11 28.74 22.79 -22.32
C VAL A 11 27.67 23.74 -22.84
N ASN A 12 27.13 24.61 -21.98
CA ASN A 12 26.21 25.67 -22.38
C ASN A 12 26.94 26.66 -23.27
N ASN A 13 26.34 27.01 -24.42
CA ASN A 13 26.70 28.00 -25.44
C ASN A 13 27.39 27.50 -26.73
N ILE A 14 27.33 26.22 -27.06
CA ILE A 14 27.61 25.78 -28.42
C ILE A 14 26.27 25.72 -29.17
N ALA A 15 26.13 26.46 -30.25
CA ALA A 15 24.97 26.34 -31.13
C ALA A 15 25.01 24.96 -31.82
N SER A 16 23.89 24.23 -31.77
CA SER A 16 23.78 22.97 -32.48
C SER A 16 23.79 23.19 -33.99
N ASP A 17 24.46 22.30 -34.70
CA ASP A 17 24.38 22.24 -36.18
C ASP A 17 23.10 21.54 -36.67
N GLY A 18 22.27 21.05 -35.74
CA GLY A 18 21.00 20.38 -36.00
C GLY A 18 21.14 18.92 -36.45
N VAL A 19 22.37 18.42 -36.63
CA VAL A 19 22.62 17.04 -37.08
C VAL A 19 22.86 16.11 -35.87
N THR A 20 21.97 15.19 -35.64
CA THR A 20 22.12 14.23 -34.55
C THR A 20 23.29 13.27 -34.81
N ALA A 21 24.29 13.29 -33.94
CA ALA A 21 25.45 12.41 -33.97
C ALA A 21 25.46 11.38 -32.83
N HIS A 22 24.79 11.68 -31.72
CA HIS A 22 24.76 10.84 -30.52
C HIS A 22 23.36 10.67 -30.01
N ALA A 23 23.05 9.46 -29.47
CA ALA A 23 21.88 9.19 -28.63
C ALA A 23 22.25 9.36 -27.16
N VAL A 24 21.48 10.13 -26.41
CA VAL A 24 21.65 10.36 -24.97
C VAL A 24 20.54 9.63 -24.24
N LEU A 25 20.87 8.49 -23.64
CA LEU A 25 19.95 7.65 -22.88
C LEU A 25 20.05 8.02 -21.39
N THR A 26 18.93 8.32 -20.76
CA THR A 26 18.89 8.69 -19.34
C THR A 26 17.86 7.84 -18.58
N PRO A 27 18.30 6.96 -17.65
CA PRO A 27 17.39 6.12 -16.89
C PRO A 27 16.66 6.95 -15.81
N SER A 28 15.39 6.62 -15.55
CA SER A 28 14.62 7.21 -14.43
C SER A 28 15.14 6.73 -13.08
N HIS A 29 15.66 5.50 -13.02
CA HIS A 29 16.30 4.93 -11.85
C HIS A 29 17.66 4.35 -12.23
N ARG A 30 18.70 4.80 -11.53
CA ARG A 30 20.07 4.28 -11.74
C ARG A 30 20.34 2.97 -11.01
N TYR A 31 19.53 2.66 -10.00
CA TYR A 31 19.53 1.39 -9.27
C TYR A 31 18.22 0.67 -9.51
N VAL A 32 18.30 -0.62 -9.74
CA VAL A 32 17.14 -1.48 -10.03
C VAL A 32 17.27 -2.75 -9.19
N LEU A 33 16.17 -3.26 -8.64
CA LEU A 33 16.14 -4.59 -8.02
C LEU A 33 16.22 -5.68 -9.07
N PRO A 34 16.79 -6.86 -8.77
CA PRO A 34 16.58 -8.04 -9.59
C PRO A 34 15.09 -8.27 -9.85
N GLY A 35 14.71 -8.45 -11.12
CA GLY A 35 13.30 -8.53 -11.55
C GLY A 35 12.56 -7.19 -11.62
N GLY A 36 13.17 -6.12 -11.17
CA GLY A 36 12.60 -4.76 -11.25
C GLY A 36 12.77 -4.13 -12.62
N SER A 37 12.17 -2.96 -12.83
CA SER A 37 12.25 -2.25 -14.12
C SER A 37 12.49 -0.75 -13.94
N THR A 38 13.03 -0.14 -14.98
CA THR A 38 13.18 1.31 -15.10
C THR A 38 12.93 1.75 -16.52
N TRP A 39 12.19 2.83 -16.70
CA TRP A 39 12.10 3.48 -18.00
C TRP A 39 13.27 4.43 -18.21
N PHE A 40 13.54 4.81 -19.46
CA PHE A 40 14.56 5.76 -19.80
C PHE A 40 14.09 6.69 -20.94
N SER A 41 14.61 7.90 -20.93
CA SER A 41 14.40 8.84 -22.02
C SER A 41 15.55 8.77 -23.03
N VAL A 42 15.24 9.10 -24.28
CA VAL A 42 16.22 9.23 -25.36
C VAL A 42 16.17 10.66 -25.88
N LYS A 43 17.32 11.32 -25.95
CA LYS A 43 17.51 12.63 -26.57
C LYS A 43 18.61 12.54 -27.62
N GLY A 44 18.62 13.45 -28.57
CA GLY A 44 19.72 13.60 -29.54
C GLY A 44 20.74 14.66 -29.08
N ALA A 45 21.98 14.42 -29.47
CA ALA A 45 23.03 15.43 -29.40
C ALA A 45 23.83 15.42 -30.72
N ASP A 46 24.30 16.58 -31.14
CA ASP A 46 25.22 16.73 -32.29
C ASP A 46 26.66 16.29 -31.94
N ALA A 47 27.58 16.40 -32.88
CA ALA A 47 28.98 16.04 -32.69
C ALA A 47 29.68 16.85 -31.58
N SER A 48 29.17 18.01 -31.23
CA SER A 48 29.63 18.86 -30.12
C SER A 48 28.89 18.66 -28.82
N TYR A 49 27.98 17.65 -28.73
CA TYR A 49 27.07 17.36 -27.62
C TYR A 49 26.05 18.48 -27.34
N ALA A 50 25.83 19.41 -28.28
CA ALA A 50 24.70 20.33 -28.19
C ALA A 50 23.38 19.57 -28.49
N SER A 51 22.26 20.11 -28.00
CA SER A 51 20.96 19.45 -28.17
C SER A 51 20.56 19.39 -29.64
N ALA A 52 20.19 18.18 -30.09
CA ALA A 52 19.67 17.91 -31.43
C ALA A 52 18.40 17.09 -31.32
N ASP A 53 17.75 16.79 -32.45
CA ASP A 53 16.55 15.97 -32.48
C ASP A 53 16.79 14.57 -31.94
N ALA A 54 15.80 14.00 -31.23
CA ALA A 54 15.91 12.64 -30.73
C ALA A 54 15.98 11.65 -31.90
N PRO A 55 16.98 10.71 -31.92
CA PRO A 55 17.06 9.70 -32.96
C PRO A 55 15.87 8.74 -32.86
N THR A 56 15.38 8.33 -34.04
CA THR A 56 14.32 7.32 -34.18
C THR A 56 14.91 5.97 -34.49
N ASP A 57 14.07 4.91 -34.36
CA ASP A 57 14.36 3.53 -34.80
C ASP A 57 15.60 2.89 -34.16
N LEU A 58 15.88 3.26 -32.89
CA LEU A 58 16.96 2.64 -32.13
C LEU A 58 16.63 1.18 -31.77
N SER A 59 17.55 0.29 -32.08
CA SER A 59 17.59 -1.08 -31.54
C SER A 59 18.40 -1.09 -30.26
N TYR A 60 17.96 -1.84 -29.25
CA TYR A 60 18.60 -1.88 -27.94
C TYR A 60 19.25 -3.23 -27.65
N THR A 61 20.45 -3.19 -27.05
CA THR A 61 21.16 -4.36 -26.53
C THR A 61 21.54 -4.14 -25.07
N VAL A 62 21.65 -5.25 -24.33
CA VAL A 62 22.08 -5.26 -22.92
C VAL A 62 23.24 -6.25 -22.79
N ASN A 63 24.30 -5.86 -22.08
CA ASN A 63 25.46 -6.74 -21.85
C ASN A 63 25.12 -7.85 -20.83
N ASP A 64 25.90 -8.95 -20.92
CA ASP A 64 26.00 -10.03 -19.92
C ASP A 64 24.66 -10.67 -19.51
N GLU A 65 23.66 -10.60 -20.39
CA GLU A 65 22.31 -11.15 -20.11
C GLU A 65 21.70 -10.62 -18.80
N LEU A 66 22.05 -9.37 -18.44
CA LEU A 66 21.59 -8.76 -17.19
C LEU A 66 20.14 -8.30 -17.24
N GLY A 67 19.49 -8.37 -18.38
CA GLY A 67 18.09 -8.00 -18.53
C GLY A 67 17.69 -7.85 -19.99
N THR A 68 16.51 -7.30 -20.18
CA THR A 68 15.91 -7.05 -21.50
C THR A 68 15.41 -5.64 -21.63
N VAL A 69 15.29 -5.15 -22.87
CA VAL A 69 14.67 -3.85 -23.18
C VAL A 69 13.48 -4.07 -24.09
N SER A 70 12.36 -3.46 -23.75
CA SER A 70 11.16 -3.37 -24.59
C SER A 70 10.72 -1.91 -24.67
N GLY A 71 10.69 -1.35 -25.88
CA GLY A 71 10.53 0.09 -26.06
C GLY A 71 11.62 0.87 -25.30
N GLN A 72 11.21 1.76 -24.41
CA GLN A 72 12.12 2.53 -23.53
C GLN A 72 12.06 2.04 -22.07
N THR A 73 11.78 0.77 -21.85
CA THR A 73 11.76 0.15 -20.52
C THR A 73 12.80 -0.97 -20.46
N PHE A 74 13.74 -0.83 -19.52
CA PHE A 74 14.68 -1.89 -19.15
C PHE A 74 14.07 -2.70 -17.99
N THR A 75 14.07 -4.02 -18.14
CA THR A 75 13.70 -4.98 -17.09
C THR A 75 14.92 -5.79 -16.70
N ALA A 76 15.29 -5.74 -15.43
CA ALA A 76 16.43 -6.46 -14.90
C ALA A 76 16.16 -7.95 -14.80
N GLY A 77 17.18 -8.75 -15.12
CA GLY A 77 17.19 -10.18 -14.82
C GLY A 77 17.40 -10.47 -13.32
N SER A 78 17.66 -11.72 -12.98
CA SER A 78 17.91 -12.16 -11.60
C SER A 78 19.35 -11.92 -11.11
N LYS A 79 20.30 -11.68 -12.03
CA LYS A 79 21.72 -11.46 -11.71
C LYS A 79 21.96 -10.01 -11.30
N THR A 80 22.75 -9.79 -10.25
CA THR A 80 23.24 -8.45 -9.88
C THR A 80 24.43 -8.05 -10.74
N GLY A 81 24.58 -6.76 -11.00
CA GLY A 81 25.69 -6.25 -11.80
C GLY A 81 25.40 -4.88 -12.40
N ARG A 82 26.31 -4.44 -13.26
CA ARG A 82 26.17 -3.19 -14.02
C ARG A 82 25.66 -3.54 -15.41
N ALA A 83 24.41 -3.29 -15.68
CA ALA A 83 23.81 -3.40 -17.00
C ALA A 83 24.17 -2.16 -17.81
N THR A 84 24.78 -2.36 -18.98
CA THR A 84 24.99 -1.33 -20.00
C THR A 84 23.96 -1.55 -21.09
N ILE A 85 23.07 -0.58 -21.24
CA ILE A 85 22.04 -0.57 -22.28
C ILE A 85 22.56 0.31 -23.41
N THR A 86 22.72 -0.24 -24.60
CA THR A 86 23.17 0.48 -25.81
C THR A 86 22.03 0.55 -26.81
N GLY A 87 21.68 1.76 -27.23
CA GLY A 87 20.76 2.01 -28.32
C GLY A 87 21.51 2.44 -29.60
N SER A 88 21.18 1.84 -30.74
CA SER A 88 21.80 2.19 -32.02
C SER A 88 20.84 1.95 -33.19
N ASN A 89 20.94 2.81 -34.22
CA ASN A 89 20.31 2.57 -35.53
C ASN A 89 21.34 2.44 -36.67
N GLY A 90 22.61 2.21 -36.30
CA GLY A 90 23.72 2.12 -37.26
C GLY A 90 24.40 3.46 -37.57
N ALA A 91 23.65 4.56 -37.63
CA ALA A 91 24.20 5.90 -37.86
C ALA A 91 24.50 6.63 -36.55
N VAL A 92 23.60 6.49 -35.57
CA VAL A 92 23.67 7.12 -34.25
C VAL A 92 23.65 6.05 -33.18
N SER A 93 24.44 6.23 -32.13
CA SER A 93 24.43 5.34 -30.97
C SER A 93 24.63 6.09 -29.67
N GLY A 94 24.25 5.43 -28.58
CA GLY A 94 24.49 5.89 -27.21
C GLY A 94 24.26 4.81 -26.20
N SER A 95 24.77 4.98 -25.01
CA SER A 95 24.60 3.98 -23.94
C SER A 95 24.32 4.63 -22.60
N MET A 96 23.67 3.86 -21.72
CA MET A 96 23.47 4.20 -20.32
C MET A 96 23.81 3.01 -19.44
N ASN A 97 24.03 3.30 -18.15
CA ASN A 97 24.29 2.28 -17.15
C ASN A 97 23.20 2.26 -16.10
N VAL A 98 22.78 1.03 -15.74
CA VAL A 98 21.89 0.74 -14.63
C VAL A 98 22.58 -0.27 -13.72
N CYS A 99 22.52 -0.05 -12.41
CA CYS A 99 23.09 -0.96 -11.42
C CYS A 99 21.99 -1.85 -10.85
N ILE A 100 22.08 -3.15 -11.13
CA ILE A 100 21.17 -4.15 -10.55
C ILE A 100 21.77 -4.58 -9.21
N THR A 101 21.08 -4.32 -8.11
CA THR A 101 21.56 -4.57 -6.76
C THR A 101 20.46 -5.00 -5.82
N THR A 102 20.81 -5.83 -4.84
CA THR A 102 19.91 -6.22 -3.73
C THR A 102 20.09 -5.34 -2.49
N GLY A 103 20.95 -4.31 -2.58
CA GLY A 103 21.25 -3.41 -1.46
C GLY A 103 20.14 -2.39 -1.24
N VAL A 104 19.08 -2.80 -0.54
CA VAL A 104 18.00 -1.89 -0.12
C VAL A 104 18.36 -1.30 1.24
N ASP A 105 18.30 0.02 1.36
CA ASP A 105 18.57 0.74 2.63
C ASP A 105 17.27 1.03 3.38
N SER A 106 16.18 1.31 2.67
CA SER A 106 14.87 1.54 3.25
C SER A 106 13.73 1.28 2.26
N ILE A 107 12.52 1.08 2.81
CA ILE A 107 11.28 0.90 2.06
C ILE A 107 10.28 1.97 2.52
N ALA A 108 9.59 2.60 1.58
CA ALA A 108 8.42 3.42 1.83
C ALA A 108 7.20 2.80 1.14
N LEU A 109 6.01 3.03 1.70
CA LEU A 109 4.76 2.58 1.12
C LEU A 109 3.94 3.78 0.67
N GLN A 110 3.25 3.64 -0.45
CA GLN A 110 2.37 4.65 -1.02
C GLN A 110 1.12 4.01 -1.64
N SER A 111 0.12 4.84 -1.91
CA SER A 111 -1.05 4.46 -2.72
C SER A 111 -1.45 5.65 -3.57
N GLY A 112 -1.60 5.42 -4.89
CA GLY A 112 -1.89 6.49 -5.84
C GLY A 112 -0.87 7.65 -5.78
N GLY A 113 0.41 7.35 -5.57
CA GLY A 113 1.50 8.33 -5.47
C GLY A 113 1.57 9.11 -4.14
N LYS A 114 0.73 8.80 -3.15
CA LYS A 114 0.73 9.43 -1.82
C LYS A 114 1.32 8.48 -0.78
N ALA A 115 2.22 8.99 0.06
CA ALA A 115 2.82 8.22 1.14
C ALA A 115 1.74 7.69 2.11
N LEU A 116 1.87 6.42 2.47
CA LEU A 116 0.99 5.75 3.44
C LEU A 116 1.70 5.61 4.79
N SER A 117 1.00 6.04 5.84
CA SER A 117 1.37 5.79 7.24
C SER A 117 0.44 4.78 7.90
N SER A 118 -0.77 4.63 7.38
CA SER A 118 -1.79 3.68 7.83
C SER A 118 -2.81 3.41 6.72
N ILE A 119 -3.57 2.34 6.85
CA ILE A 119 -4.69 1.99 5.99
C ILE A 119 -5.97 1.95 6.84
N SER A 120 -7.01 2.65 6.38
CA SER A 120 -8.36 2.56 6.92
C SER A 120 -9.31 2.23 5.78
N VAL A 121 -9.93 1.06 5.84
CA VAL A 121 -10.81 0.54 4.78
C VAL A 121 -12.05 -0.13 5.37
N LYS A 122 -13.11 -0.23 4.58
CA LYS A 122 -14.29 -1.01 4.96
C LYS A 122 -14.05 -2.50 4.74
N PRO A 123 -14.78 -3.39 5.43
CA PRO A 123 -14.75 -4.82 5.15
C PRO A 123 -14.97 -5.11 3.67
N GLY A 124 -14.14 -5.99 3.10
CA GLY A 124 -14.17 -6.40 1.69
C GLY A 124 -13.61 -5.40 0.69
N GLN A 125 -13.20 -4.21 1.10
CA GLN A 125 -12.55 -3.25 0.20
C GLN A 125 -11.11 -3.64 -0.09
N SER A 126 -10.64 -3.27 -1.30
CA SER A 126 -9.25 -3.42 -1.69
C SER A 126 -8.59 -2.06 -1.88
N ILE A 127 -7.30 -2.01 -1.60
CA ILE A 127 -6.43 -0.86 -1.85
C ILE A 127 -5.13 -1.35 -2.49
N ASN A 128 -4.64 -0.64 -3.50
CA ASN A 128 -3.33 -0.89 -4.07
C ASN A 128 -2.27 -0.16 -3.25
N VAL A 129 -1.26 -0.89 -2.80
CA VAL A 129 -0.13 -0.36 -2.04
C VAL A 129 1.13 -0.63 -2.83
N ASP A 130 1.79 0.43 -3.27
CA ASP A 130 3.05 0.36 -3.99
C ASP A 130 4.22 0.47 -3.01
N ALA A 131 5.26 -0.33 -3.21
CA ALA A 131 6.49 -0.26 -2.43
C ALA A 131 7.59 0.50 -3.19
N LEU A 132 8.20 1.46 -2.53
CA LEU A 132 9.38 2.18 -3.01
C LEU A 132 10.60 1.73 -2.23
N ALA A 133 11.56 1.09 -2.91
CA ALA A 133 12.87 0.80 -2.34
C ALA A 133 13.84 1.95 -2.56
N TYR A 134 14.74 2.17 -1.61
CA TYR A 134 15.79 3.18 -1.67
C TYR A 134 17.17 2.55 -1.50
N HIS A 135 18.13 3.06 -2.27
CA HIS A 135 19.55 2.73 -2.16
C HIS A 135 20.39 3.99 -2.31
N LEU A 136 21.26 4.25 -1.35
CA LEU A 136 22.13 5.43 -1.30
C LEU A 136 21.37 6.76 -1.51
N GLY A 137 20.16 6.85 -0.93
CA GLY A 137 19.30 8.03 -1.03
C GLY A 137 18.54 8.18 -2.36
N HIS A 138 18.64 7.20 -3.27
CA HIS A 138 17.93 7.18 -4.55
C HIS A 138 16.83 6.13 -4.55
N THR A 139 15.68 6.47 -5.14
CA THR A 139 14.63 5.50 -5.44
C THR A 139 15.14 4.47 -6.43
N MET A 140 14.82 3.21 -6.21
CA MET A 140 15.19 2.10 -7.08
C MET A 140 14.05 1.75 -8.03
N GLY A 141 14.40 1.30 -9.23
CA GLY A 141 13.46 0.65 -10.14
C GLY A 141 13.06 -0.71 -9.55
N ALA A 142 11.79 -0.86 -9.22
CA ALA A 142 11.21 -2.06 -8.65
C ALA A 142 9.77 -2.20 -9.13
N VAL A 143 9.25 -3.41 -9.05
CA VAL A 143 7.82 -3.73 -9.16
C VAL A 143 7.38 -4.39 -7.86
N ASP A 144 6.11 -4.31 -7.50
CA ASP A 144 5.62 -4.77 -6.19
C ASP A 144 5.88 -6.25 -5.94
N SER A 145 5.93 -7.07 -6.98
CA SER A 145 6.30 -8.49 -6.92
C SER A 145 7.79 -8.75 -6.57
N CYS A 146 8.65 -7.73 -6.56
CA CYS A 146 10.01 -7.85 -6.01
C CYS A 146 10.02 -8.00 -4.49
N PHE A 147 8.96 -7.59 -3.82
CA PHE A 147 8.86 -7.55 -2.36
C PHE A 147 8.11 -8.76 -1.81
N LYS A 148 8.34 -9.04 -0.53
CA LYS A 148 7.50 -9.96 0.23
C LYS A 148 6.46 -9.18 1.00
N TRP A 149 5.21 -9.51 0.75
CA TRP A 149 4.06 -8.91 1.40
C TRP A 149 3.46 -9.86 2.42
N SER A 150 3.03 -9.34 3.55
CA SER A 150 2.30 -10.08 4.56
C SER A 150 1.42 -9.17 5.41
N VAL A 151 0.46 -9.75 6.09
CA VAL A 151 -0.38 -9.07 7.08
C VAL A 151 -0.27 -9.78 8.42
N SER A 152 -0.45 -9.05 9.50
CA SER A 152 -0.65 -9.59 10.83
C SER A 152 -1.99 -9.09 11.39
N GLY A 153 -2.61 -9.86 12.28
CA GLY A 153 -3.99 -9.66 12.69
C GLY A 153 -4.99 -10.19 11.64
N ASP A 154 -6.26 -10.22 11.99
CA ASP A 154 -7.33 -10.75 11.13
C ASP A 154 -7.90 -9.70 10.17
N VAL A 155 -7.00 -8.91 9.56
CA VAL A 155 -7.35 -7.72 8.75
C VAL A 155 -7.65 -8.03 7.29
N GLY A 156 -7.35 -9.25 6.82
CA GLY A 156 -7.52 -9.63 5.41
C GLY A 156 -6.26 -10.24 4.82
N ALA A 157 -6.02 -9.99 3.53
CA ALA A 157 -4.90 -10.56 2.79
C ALA A 157 -4.25 -9.53 1.88
N VAL A 158 -3.00 -9.76 1.51
CA VAL A 158 -2.27 -9.00 0.50
C VAL A 158 -1.69 -9.96 -0.52
N ASN A 159 -1.75 -9.63 -1.81
CA ASN A 159 -1.15 -10.42 -2.89
C ASN A 159 0.30 -9.95 -3.19
N ALA A 160 0.96 -10.63 -4.13
CA ALA A 160 2.33 -10.31 -4.54
C ALA A 160 2.45 -8.94 -5.22
N ASP A 161 1.37 -8.42 -5.77
CA ASP A 161 1.34 -7.12 -6.46
C ASP A 161 0.95 -5.96 -5.51
N GLY A 162 1.02 -6.18 -4.18
CA GLY A 162 0.74 -5.15 -3.20
C GLY A 162 -0.75 -4.82 -3.03
N VAL A 163 -1.66 -5.57 -3.65
CA VAL A 163 -3.10 -5.34 -3.48
C VAL A 163 -3.54 -5.95 -2.15
N PHE A 164 -3.84 -5.09 -1.19
CA PHE A 164 -4.44 -5.46 0.08
C PHE A 164 -5.96 -5.54 -0.08
N THR A 165 -6.57 -6.65 0.36
CA THR A 165 -8.02 -6.84 0.42
C THR A 165 -8.42 -7.07 1.87
N ALA A 166 -9.26 -6.20 2.39
CA ALA A 166 -9.77 -6.29 3.77
C ALA A 166 -10.65 -7.53 3.96
N GLY A 167 -10.54 -8.12 5.13
CA GLY A 167 -11.42 -9.21 5.57
C GLY A 167 -12.87 -8.76 5.69
N SER A 168 -13.77 -9.71 5.91
CA SER A 168 -15.21 -9.45 6.07
C SER A 168 -15.60 -8.89 7.44
N ARG A 169 -14.67 -8.87 8.39
CA ARG A 169 -14.88 -8.42 9.78
C ARG A 169 -14.06 -7.19 10.09
N MET A 170 -14.53 -6.38 11.04
CA MET A 170 -13.72 -5.30 11.60
C MET A 170 -12.55 -5.90 12.37
N ALA A 171 -11.37 -5.37 12.10
CA ALA A 171 -10.14 -5.84 12.70
C ALA A 171 -9.08 -4.75 12.65
N SER A 172 -8.10 -4.86 13.53
CA SER A 172 -6.89 -4.04 13.48
C SER A 172 -5.66 -4.94 13.40
N GLY A 173 -4.68 -4.52 12.63
CA GLY A 173 -3.47 -5.28 12.41
C GLY A 173 -2.41 -4.45 11.69
N THR A 174 -1.51 -5.12 10.97
CA THR A 174 -0.46 -4.45 10.21
C THR A 174 -0.30 -5.06 8.82
N LEU A 175 0.02 -4.22 7.85
CA LEU A 175 0.56 -4.62 6.56
C LEU A 175 2.08 -4.48 6.62
N ILE A 176 2.78 -5.50 6.16
CA ILE A 176 4.23 -5.57 6.19
C ILE A 176 4.74 -5.83 4.78
N CYS A 177 5.65 -4.99 4.32
CA CYS A 177 6.41 -5.15 3.09
C CYS A 177 7.88 -5.32 3.44
N SER A 178 8.57 -6.28 2.83
CA SER A 178 9.98 -6.55 3.11
C SER A 178 10.77 -6.95 1.88
N TYR A 179 12.08 -6.63 1.91
CA TYR A 179 13.09 -7.08 0.96
C TYR A 179 14.37 -7.43 1.72
N GLY A 180 14.80 -8.70 1.68
CA GLY A 180 15.91 -9.16 2.51
C GLY A 180 15.62 -8.94 4.00
N SER A 181 16.51 -8.21 4.67
CA SER A 181 16.37 -7.83 6.08
C SER A 181 15.66 -6.50 6.31
N VAL A 182 15.38 -5.75 5.25
CA VAL A 182 14.71 -4.44 5.35
C VAL A 182 13.20 -4.63 5.27
N SER A 183 12.47 -4.00 6.18
CA SER A 183 11.01 -4.05 6.19
C SER A 183 10.39 -2.71 6.53
N LYS A 184 9.16 -2.53 6.06
CA LYS A 184 8.28 -1.43 6.42
C LYS A 184 6.92 -2.00 6.81
N SER A 185 6.42 -1.58 7.97
CA SER A 185 5.08 -1.92 8.43
C SER A 185 4.23 -0.66 8.61
N ILE A 186 2.95 -0.78 8.34
CA ILE A 186 1.94 0.25 8.61
C ILE A 186 0.72 -0.39 9.27
N SER A 187 0.04 0.39 10.12
CA SER A 187 -1.20 -0.06 10.76
C SER A 187 -2.33 -0.18 9.74
N VAL A 188 -3.14 -1.22 9.92
CA VAL A 188 -4.36 -1.46 9.14
C VAL A 188 -5.54 -1.47 10.08
N ASN A 189 -6.56 -0.69 9.75
CA ASN A 189 -7.84 -0.70 10.44
C ASN A 189 -8.96 -1.02 9.43
N VAL A 190 -9.59 -2.16 9.60
CA VAL A 190 -10.77 -2.56 8.83
C VAL A 190 -11.99 -2.16 9.65
N GLY A 191 -12.72 -1.16 9.19
CA GLY A 191 -13.85 -0.57 9.91
C GLY A 191 -14.84 0.12 8.99
N MET A 192 -15.86 0.74 9.56
CA MET A 192 -16.97 1.37 8.81
C MET A 192 -16.67 2.77 8.25
N GLY A 193 -15.40 3.18 8.17
CA GLY A 193 -14.98 4.50 7.66
C GLY A 193 -14.13 5.26 8.67
N ASP A 194 -13.77 6.50 8.33
CA ASP A 194 -12.84 7.32 9.11
C ASP A 194 -13.21 7.35 10.59
N ALA A 195 -12.37 6.72 11.39
CA ALA A 195 -12.51 6.70 12.85
C ALA A 195 -12.17 8.04 13.51
N GLN A 196 -12.25 9.14 12.78
CA GLN A 196 -11.93 10.47 13.31
C GLN A 196 -12.96 11.00 14.32
N SER A 197 -14.08 10.28 14.52
CA SER A 197 -15.10 10.66 15.50
C SER A 197 -15.90 9.46 16.02
N ALA A 198 -15.32 8.27 16.12
CA ALA A 198 -16.03 7.15 16.72
C ALA A 198 -16.17 7.39 18.23
N HIS A 199 -17.37 7.74 18.66
CA HIS A 199 -17.72 7.74 20.07
C HIS A 199 -18.16 6.33 20.47
N THR A 200 -17.44 5.70 21.40
CA THR A 200 -17.82 4.39 21.91
C THR A 200 -19.01 4.55 22.85
N VAL A 201 -20.15 4.04 22.43
CA VAL A 201 -21.38 4.05 23.22
C VAL A 201 -21.31 3.03 24.38
N ALA A 202 -20.85 1.82 24.09
CA ALA A 202 -20.61 0.78 25.08
C ALA A 202 -19.59 -0.21 24.50
N ASP A 203 -18.55 -0.51 25.28
CA ASP A 203 -17.50 -1.48 24.89
C ASP A 203 -17.55 -2.77 25.71
N PHE A 204 -18.31 -2.77 26.83
CA PHE A 204 -18.48 -3.88 27.77
C PHE A 204 -17.16 -4.37 28.40
N GLU A 205 -16.09 -3.58 28.33
CA GLU A 205 -14.78 -3.97 28.87
C GLU A 205 -14.77 -3.93 30.40
N SER A 206 -15.45 -2.97 31.00
CA SER A 206 -15.48 -2.73 32.46
C SER A 206 -16.77 -3.12 33.15
N GLY A 207 -17.83 -3.48 32.41
CA GLY A 207 -19.12 -3.84 33.00
C GLY A 207 -20.33 -3.47 32.15
N LEU A 208 -21.51 -3.43 32.81
CA LEU A 208 -22.81 -3.16 32.20
C LEU A 208 -23.53 -1.94 32.87
N ASN A 209 -22.77 -1.02 33.42
CA ASN A 209 -23.28 0.02 34.33
C ASN A 209 -24.28 1.02 33.69
N ASN A 210 -24.28 1.13 32.38
CA ASN A 210 -25.13 2.03 31.62
C ASN A 210 -26.27 1.32 30.88
N LEU A 211 -26.57 0.05 31.26
CA LEU A 211 -27.63 -0.71 30.64
C LEU A 211 -28.81 -0.94 31.60
N THR A 212 -30.00 -0.85 31.04
CA THR A 212 -31.24 -1.17 31.74
C THR A 212 -32.04 -2.17 30.89
N ALA A 213 -32.42 -3.31 31.48
CA ALA A 213 -33.23 -4.32 30.82
C ALA A 213 -34.69 -4.17 31.17
N SER A 214 -35.60 -4.55 30.28
CA SER A 214 -37.00 -4.78 30.61
C SER A 214 -37.16 -6.13 31.34
N ASP A 215 -38.32 -6.35 31.94
CA ASP A 215 -38.59 -7.50 32.82
C ASP A 215 -38.36 -8.88 32.15
N GLY A 216 -38.53 -8.97 30.84
CA GLY A 216 -38.30 -10.19 30.04
C GLY A 216 -36.88 -10.41 29.58
N VAL A 217 -35.91 -9.54 29.96
CA VAL A 217 -34.52 -9.57 29.44
C VAL A 217 -33.53 -9.72 30.58
N THR A 218 -32.65 -10.70 30.45
CA THR A 218 -31.49 -10.86 31.33
C THR A 218 -30.22 -10.48 30.62
N LEU A 219 -29.48 -9.50 31.18
CA LEU A 219 -28.20 -9.05 30.68
C LEU A 219 -27.04 -9.63 31.48
N SER A 220 -26.01 -10.08 30.82
CA SER A 220 -24.77 -10.51 31.45
C SER A 220 -23.56 -10.15 30.59
N ARG A 221 -22.45 -9.84 31.24
CA ARG A 221 -21.16 -9.71 30.57
C ARG A 221 -20.53 -11.08 30.36
N VAL A 222 -20.06 -11.34 29.16
CA VAL A 222 -19.34 -12.59 28.84
C VAL A 222 -17.93 -12.25 28.35
N THR A 223 -17.00 -13.13 28.68
CA THR A 223 -15.57 -12.94 28.40
C THR A 223 -14.96 -14.12 27.64
N ASP A 224 -15.77 -15.09 27.24
CA ASP A 224 -15.28 -16.21 26.46
C ASP A 224 -14.94 -15.75 25.02
N TYR A 225 -13.82 -16.21 24.51
CA TYR A 225 -13.28 -15.79 23.20
C TYR A 225 -14.21 -16.11 22.02
N THR A 226 -15.15 -17.05 22.18
CA THR A 226 -16.13 -17.40 21.13
C THR A 226 -17.29 -16.42 21.07
N SER A 227 -17.48 -15.63 22.10
CA SER A 227 -18.57 -14.67 22.26
C SER A 227 -18.11 -13.21 22.23
N VAL A 228 -16.81 -12.97 22.23
CA VAL A 228 -16.22 -11.62 22.21
C VAL A 228 -15.69 -11.33 20.80
N ALA A 229 -16.23 -10.30 20.14
CA ALA A 229 -15.81 -9.90 18.81
C ALA A 229 -14.59 -8.97 18.82
N ARG A 230 -14.44 -8.17 19.89
CA ARG A 230 -13.34 -7.22 20.09
C ARG A 230 -13.14 -6.97 21.58
N GLY A 231 -11.89 -6.80 22.01
CA GLY A 231 -11.57 -6.56 23.42
C GLY A 231 -11.67 -7.83 24.26
N THR A 232 -12.04 -7.70 25.52
CA THR A 232 -12.11 -8.77 26.51
C THR A 232 -13.53 -9.06 27.02
N GLY A 233 -14.52 -8.29 26.59
CA GLY A 233 -15.90 -8.44 27.05
C GLY A 233 -16.94 -8.19 25.96
N SER A 234 -18.08 -8.85 26.08
CA SER A 234 -19.26 -8.56 25.28
C SER A 234 -20.53 -8.68 26.10
N LEU A 235 -21.61 -8.07 25.61
CA LEU A 235 -22.94 -8.18 26.20
C LEU A 235 -23.63 -9.46 25.70
N LYS A 236 -24.11 -10.28 26.63
CA LYS A 236 -25.07 -11.33 26.34
C LYS A 236 -26.44 -10.89 26.85
N ALA A 237 -27.41 -10.81 25.95
CA ALA A 237 -28.80 -10.55 26.26
C ALA A 237 -29.60 -11.84 26.02
N MET A 238 -30.40 -12.25 26.99
CA MET A 238 -31.29 -13.39 26.90
C MET A 238 -32.73 -12.95 27.11
N TRP A 239 -33.60 -13.29 26.18
CA TRP A 239 -35.02 -12.96 26.22
C TRP A 239 -35.80 -14.16 26.72
N ASN A 240 -36.60 -13.94 27.76
CA ASN A 240 -37.49 -14.98 28.35
C ASN A 240 -38.95 -14.77 27.96
N GLY A 241 -39.27 -13.70 27.26
CA GLY A 241 -40.61 -13.25 26.94
C GLY A 241 -41.03 -13.48 25.50
N THR A 242 -42.30 -13.24 25.24
CA THR A 242 -42.93 -13.33 23.90
C THR A 242 -43.25 -11.98 23.30
N GLY A 243 -42.74 -10.90 23.86
CA GLY A 243 -43.11 -9.52 23.54
C GLY A 243 -42.00 -8.68 22.90
N THR A 244 -42.18 -7.36 22.99
CA THR A 244 -41.27 -6.32 22.54
C THR A 244 -40.21 -5.95 23.58
N ASP A 245 -39.78 -6.94 24.35
CA ASP A 245 -38.80 -6.75 25.43
C ASP A 245 -37.44 -6.38 24.87
N GLY A 246 -36.72 -5.52 25.55
CA GLY A 246 -35.47 -5.01 25.14
C GLY A 246 -34.58 -4.53 26.28
N PHE A 247 -33.51 -3.89 25.92
CA PHE A 247 -32.63 -3.18 26.83
C PHE A 247 -32.27 -1.82 26.30
N THR A 248 -32.00 -0.89 27.19
CA THR A 248 -31.58 0.47 26.87
C THR A 248 -30.12 0.65 27.25
N ILE A 249 -29.38 1.34 26.42
CA ILE A 249 -28.04 1.82 26.73
C ILE A 249 -28.14 3.33 26.94
N SER A 250 -27.88 3.78 28.17
CA SER A 250 -27.80 5.22 28.45
C SER A 250 -26.44 5.74 28.03
N VAL A 251 -26.46 6.70 27.12
CA VAL A 251 -25.23 7.33 26.60
C VAL A 251 -25.14 8.73 27.24
N PRO A 252 -23.99 9.14 27.79
CA PRO A 252 -23.79 10.53 28.20
C PRO A 252 -24.11 11.48 27.04
N ALA A 253 -24.70 12.64 27.32
CA ALA A 253 -25.02 13.61 26.29
C ALA A 253 -23.80 13.90 25.41
N ALA A 254 -23.86 13.53 24.16
CA ALA A 254 -22.83 13.75 23.16
C ALA A 254 -23.46 14.41 21.94
N ASP A 255 -22.77 15.37 21.35
CA ASP A 255 -23.18 15.91 20.07
C ASP A 255 -23.06 14.87 18.98
N ALA A 256 -24.19 14.27 18.62
CA ALA A 256 -24.29 13.28 17.54
C ALA A 256 -24.60 13.91 16.18
N SER A 257 -24.63 15.23 16.06
CA SER A 257 -25.01 15.94 14.83
C SER A 257 -24.10 15.64 13.64
N SER A 258 -22.85 15.31 13.90
CA SER A 258 -21.86 14.89 12.88
C SER A 258 -21.79 13.38 12.66
N MET A 259 -22.48 12.57 13.46
CA MET A 259 -22.45 11.10 13.39
C MET A 259 -23.44 10.60 12.33
N LYS A 260 -22.97 9.83 11.38
CA LYS A 260 -23.80 9.30 10.29
C LYS A 260 -24.26 7.86 10.51
N TYR A 261 -23.60 7.13 11.41
CA TYR A 261 -23.83 5.70 11.58
C TYR A 261 -23.70 5.29 13.04
N LEU A 262 -24.59 4.43 13.50
CA LEU A 262 -24.38 3.58 14.67
C LEU A 262 -23.89 2.21 14.18
N THR A 263 -22.77 1.75 14.69
CA THR A 263 -22.25 0.42 14.39
C THR A 263 -22.37 -0.44 15.63
N LEU A 264 -23.02 -1.58 15.51
CA LEU A 264 -23.07 -2.59 16.54
C LEU A 264 -22.68 -3.95 15.98
N TRP A 265 -22.06 -4.77 16.82
CA TRP A 265 -21.82 -6.18 16.54
C TRP A 265 -22.85 -7.00 17.26
N ALA A 266 -23.62 -7.77 16.51
CA ALA A 266 -24.59 -8.69 17.07
C ALA A 266 -24.37 -10.08 16.50
N HIS A 267 -24.39 -11.08 17.36
CA HIS A 267 -24.37 -12.49 17.02
C HIS A 267 -25.52 -13.19 17.70
N SER A 268 -26.39 -13.82 16.92
CA SER A 268 -27.49 -14.65 17.44
C SER A 268 -27.12 -16.13 17.38
N ARG A 269 -27.34 -16.83 18.47
CA ARG A 269 -27.22 -18.30 18.50
C ARG A 269 -28.51 -18.99 18.08
N ASN A 270 -29.61 -18.27 17.98
CA ASN A 270 -30.91 -18.80 17.53
C ASN A 270 -31.27 -18.22 16.17
N THR A 271 -31.92 -19.01 15.35
CA THR A 271 -32.08 -18.78 13.91
C THR A 271 -33.17 -17.80 13.49
N ALA A 272 -33.92 -17.20 14.39
CA ALA A 272 -34.95 -16.23 14.04
C ALA A 272 -35.12 -15.15 15.09
N GLY A 273 -34.86 -13.90 14.70
CA GLY A 273 -35.13 -12.73 15.53
C GLY A 273 -34.74 -11.47 14.79
N THR A 274 -35.50 -10.41 14.97
CA THR A 274 -35.17 -9.07 14.48
C THR A 274 -34.70 -8.24 15.67
N LEU A 275 -33.51 -7.65 15.56
CA LEU A 275 -33.03 -6.63 16.50
C LEU A 275 -33.32 -5.26 15.92
N THR A 276 -34.13 -4.49 16.62
CA THR A 276 -34.44 -3.10 16.25
C THR A 276 -33.72 -2.15 17.20
N ALA A 277 -32.92 -1.24 16.68
CA ALA A 277 -32.32 -0.15 17.45
C ALA A 277 -33.21 1.10 17.34
N VAL A 278 -33.61 1.65 18.46
CA VAL A 278 -34.40 2.89 18.53
C VAL A 278 -33.57 3.93 19.27
N PHE A 279 -33.47 5.12 18.69
CA PHE A 279 -32.85 6.26 19.32
C PHE A 279 -33.94 7.14 19.92
N ALA A 280 -33.77 7.50 21.17
CA ALA A 280 -34.66 8.41 21.87
C ALA A 280 -33.83 9.52 22.56
N ASP A 281 -34.28 10.75 22.45
CA ASP A 281 -33.81 11.83 23.30
C ASP A 281 -34.33 11.63 24.73
N ALA A 282 -33.49 11.96 25.71
CA ALA A 282 -33.80 11.79 27.12
C ALA A 282 -34.73 12.93 27.63
#